data_dfe669883247b18402129bc7750bb8a3
#
_entry.id   dfe669883247b18402129bc7750bb8a3
#
_cell.length_a   1.000
_cell.length_b   1.000
_cell.length_c   1.000
_cell.angle_alpha   90.00
_cell.angle_beta   90.00
_cell.angle_gamma   90.00
#
_symmetry.space_group_name_H-M   'P 1'
#
loop_
_entity.id
_entity.type
_entity.pdbx_description
1 polymer ?
#
loop_
_entity_poly.entity_id
_entity_poly.type
_entity_poly.pdbx_seq_one_letter_code
_entity_poly.pdbx_strand_id
1 'polypeptide(L)'
;MRVDAEYLLATRGAQQELVLLHGWGSNRDIWRPVLAALRPWANVTLLNLPGCAPGSGDAAEIELQELLAAVLAAAPAQAIYMGWSLGGQVALELAARHADRVSAVVTVCTNPHFIGESEWPGMELDTFTRFEEAYVAAPAAGLRRFASLQAQGAERPRGLLRQIASLQQHAPGPELMPGLGWLRELDQRSLLPALQQPQLHLLAEYDALVPRELERSLAELLPQHSTAQVQILPAASHLAPLDMSLQLVSRTYEFLDAVGLLRVPANRDEAPAKEDVSSSFSRAAESYDSVAKLQREVGKRLLTHLNVVSTVPDRLLDLGCGTGFFQPDLSARYPEATYIGLDLAPGMIEYARTRSTGEGLWVVGDAESLPLATESVDIVFSSLAVQWCHKPEWFLAELARVLKPGGRCVFTTLGPDTLRELRQAWAAVDSYQHVNNFLPSEALIAAGERVAGIELTLSTERHCMQYQRVGDLLAELKSLGAHNMNRRRPAGLMSRKTLQGMLQAYESWRVDGLLPATYDVIFGEVKKI
;
A
#
# COMPACT_ATOMS: atom_id res chain seq x y z
N MET A 1 6.66 -35.50 7.55
CA MET A 1 7.21 -34.32 8.24
C MET A 1 6.12 -33.28 8.45
N ARG A 2 6.18 -32.49 9.53
CA ARG A 2 5.17 -31.45 9.83
C ARG A 2 5.81 -30.07 9.67
N VAL A 3 5.22 -29.20 8.84
CA VAL A 3 5.64 -27.80 8.71
C VAL A 3 5.02 -26.99 9.84
N ASP A 4 5.80 -26.14 10.48
CA ASP A 4 5.29 -25.18 11.46
C ASP A 4 4.58 -24.03 10.70
N ALA A 5 3.28 -23.93 10.91
CA ALA A 5 2.37 -23.03 10.22
C ALA A 5 1.64 -22.12 11.20
N GLU A 6 1.47 -20.85 10.82
CA GLU A 6 0.61 -19.89 11.50
C GLU A 6 -0.46 -19.41 10.53
N TYR A 7 -1.72 -19.61 10.89
CA TYR A 7 -2.85 -19.18 10.09
C TYR A 7 -3.51 -17.94 10.69
N LEU A 8 -3.59 -16.89 9.91
CA LEU A 8 -4.11 -15.58 10.29
C LEU A 8 -5.33 -15.24 9.45
N LEU A 9 -6.47 -15.13 10.10
CA LEU A 9 -7.72 -14.74 9.44
C LEU A 9 -7.64 -13.31 8.91
N ALA A 10 -8.30 -13.09 7.80
CA ALA A 10 -8.54 -11.76 7.27
C ALA A 10 -9.32 -10.92 8.28
N THR A 11 -8.99 -9.63 8.35
CA THR A 11 -9.65 -8.71 9.28
C THR A 11 -11.00 -8.21 8.76
N ARG A 12 -11.34 -8.44 7.47
CA ARG A 12 -12.52 -7.86 6.80
C ARG A 12 -13.23 -8.80 5.83
N GLY A 13 -13.14 -10.09 6.03
CA GLY A 13 -13.67 -11.10 5.12
C GLY A 13 -12.66 -11.44 4.01
N ALA A 14 -12.19 -12.69 4.01
CA ALA A 14 -11.22 -13.18 3.04
C ALA A 14 -11.84 -13.22 1.65
N GLN A 15 -11.12 -12.65 0.70
CA GLN A 15 -11.38 -12.83 -0.73
C GLN A 15 -10.51 -13.96 -1.30
N GLN A 16 -9.34 -14.17 -0.69
CA GLN A 16 -8.36 -15.16 -1.09
C GLN A 16 -7.67 -15.81 0.10
N GLU A 17 -7.16 -17.01 -0.13
CA GLU A 17 -6.19 -17.67 0.72
C GLU A 17 -4.78 -17.36 0.18
N LEU A 18 -3.87 -16.92 1.03
CA LEU A 18 -2.51 -16.54 0.68
C LEU A 18 -1.51 -17.30 1.53
N VAL A 19 -0.58 -18.01 0.89
CA VAL A 19 0.50 -18.74 1.55
C VAL A 19 1.81 -17.98 1.34
N LEU A 20 2.53 -17.68 2.41
CA LEU A 20 3.79 -16.93 2.38
C LEU A 20 4.98 -17.86 2.70
N LEU A 21 5.94 -17.91 1.77
CA LEU A 21 7.11 -18.78 1.81
C LEU A 21 8.37 -17.92 1.92
N HIS A 22 9.14 -18.09 2.99
CA HIS A 22 10.38 -17.33 3.23
C HIS A 22 11.57 -17.89 2.44
N GLY A 23 12.64 -17.10 2.35
CA GLY A 23 13.90 -17.49 1.71
C GLY A 23 14.83 -18.31 2.61
N TRP A 24 15.93 -18.79 2.04
CA TRP A 24 16.97 -19.54 2.74
C TRP A 24 17.56 -18.76 3.92
N GLY A 25 17.79 -19.45 5.03
CA GLY A 25 18.38 -18.88 6.25
C GLY A 25 17.49 -17.92 7.02
N SER A 26 16.20 -17.83 6.63
CA SER A 26 15.19 -16.98 7.26
C SER A 26 14.09 -17.82 7.92
N ASN A 27 13.01 -17.17 8.32
CA ASN A 27 11.81 -17.82 8.83
C ASN A 27 10.55 -17.02 8.45
N ARG A 28 9.38 -17.53 8.83
CA ARG A 28 8.08 -16.92 8.51
C ARG A 28 7.93 -15.47 9.00
N ASP A 29 8.65 -15.06 10.05
CA ASP A 29 8.50 -13.74 10.64
C ASP A 29 9.05 -12.61 9.76
N ILE A 30 9.82 -12.94 8.69
CA ILE A 30 10.20 -12.01 7.63
C ILE A 30 8.99 -11.30 7.01
N TRP A 31 7.83 -11.94 7.04
CA TRP A 31 6.58 -11.46 6.48
C TRP A 31 5.74 -10.60 7.43
N ARG A 32 6.14 -10.45 8.71
CA ARG A 32 5.37 -9.65 9.69
C ARG A 32 5.04 -8.23 9.20
N PRO A 33 5.98 -7.48 8.56
CA PRO A 33 5.70 -6.11 8.11
C PRO A 33 4.60 -5.99 7.05
N VAL A 34 4.39 -7.03 6.22
CA VAL A 34 3.36 -7.00 5.16
C VAL A 34 1.96 -7.38 5.65
N LEU A 35 1.83 -7.99 6.84
CA LEU A 35 0.57 -8.56 7.32
C LEU A 35 -0.54 -7.53 7.49
N ALA A 36 -0.22 -6.35 7.99
CA ALA A 36 -1.21 -5.28 8.18
C ALA A 36 -1.90 -4.89 6.86
N ALA A 37 -1.18 -4.95 5.75
CA ALA A 37 -1.70 -4.63 4.42
C ALA A 37 -2.32 -5.83 3.67
N LEU A 38 -1.92 -7.08 4.00
CA LEU A 38 -2.49 -8.29 3.38
C LEU A 38 -3.80 -8.73 4.05
N ARG A 39 -3.87 -8.73 5.38
CA ARG A 39 -5.03 -9.24 6.13
C ARG A 39 -6.34 -8.51 5.90
N PRO A 40 -6.40 -7.26 5.43
CA PRO A 40 -7.68 -6.66 5.02
C PRO A 40 -8.42 -7.43 3.92
N TRP A 41 -7.75 -8.21 3.10
CA TRP A 41 -8.35 -8.86 1.93
C TRP A 41 -8.05 -10.36 1.77
N ALA A 42 -7.09 -10.91 2.55
CA ALA A 42 -6.73 -12.32 2.46
C ALA A 42 -6.58 -12.97 3.85
N ASN A 43 -6.96 -14.23 3.96
CA ASN A 43 -6.43 -15.09 5.00
C ASN A 43 -4.97 -15.40 4.66
N VAL A 44 -4.10 -15.40 5.66
CA VAL A 44 -2.66 -15.55 5.44
C VAL A 44 -2.15 -16.76 6.21
N THR A 45 -1.50 -17.68 5.50
CA THR A 45 -0.77 -18.80 6.08
C THR A 45 0.73 -18.50 6.00
N LEU A 46 1.40 -18.40 7.13
CA LEU A 46 2.84 -18.24 7.24
C LEU A 46 3.48 -19.58 7.52
N LEU A 47 4.47 -20.00 6.73
CA LEU A 47 5.12 -21.29 6.87
C LEU A 47 6.61 -21.15 7.20
N ASN A 48 7.11 -21.94 8.15
CA ASN A 48 8.53 -22.19 8.31
C ASN A 48 8.92 -23.40 7.43
N LEU A 49 9.79 -23.15 6.45
CA LEU A 49 10.19 -24.15 5.49
C LEU A 49 11.32 -25.02 6.06
N PRO A 50 11.11 -26.34 6.24
CA PRO A 50 12.17 -27.26 6.59
C PRO A 50 13.30 -27.25 5.53
N GLY A 51 14.54 -27.39 5.97
CA GLY A 51 15.70 -27.28 5.09
C GLY A 51 16.08 -25.83 4.70
N CYS A 52 15.27 -24.83 5.11
CA CYS A 52 15.47 -23.42 4.78
C CYS A 52 15.48 -22.50 6.02
N ALA A 53 14.90 -22.93 7.13
CA ALA A 53 14.77 -22.17 8.38
C ALA A 53 15.72 -22.72 9.46
N PRO A 54 16.47 -21.84 10.18
CA PRO A 54 17.25 -22.28 11.33
C PRO A 54 16.34 -22.92 12.39
N GLY A 55 16.79 -24.06 12.95
CA GLY A 55 16.05 -24.79 13.97
C GLY A 55 14.87 -25.61 13.45
N SER A 56 14.80 -25.88 12.14
CA SER A 56 13.75 -26.73 11.54
C SER A 56 13.88 -28.24 11.82
N GLY A 57 14.74 -28.64 12.75
CA GLY A 57 14.91 -30.04 13.19
C GLY A 57 15.76 -30.88 12.25
N ASP A 58 15.56 -32.22 12.24
CA ASP A 58 16.32 -33.19 11.44
C ASP A 58 16.01 -33.09 9.93
N ALA A 59 16.08 -31.88 9.38
CA ALA A 59 15.81 -31.61 7.97
C ALA A 59 17.09 -31.68 7.08
N ALA A 60 18.19 -32.22 7.61
CA ALA A 60 19.48 -32.25 6.89
C ALA A 60 19.48 -33.12 5.61
N GLU A 61 18.49 -34.01 5.46
CA GLU A 61 18.36 -34.93 4.31
C GLU A 61 17.00 -34.78 3.60
N ILE A 62 16.28 -33.67 3.80
CA ILE A 62 14.96 -33.52 3.18
C ILE A 62 15.05 -33.34 1.67
N GLU A 63 14.28 -34.11 0.95
CA GLU A 63 14.10 -33.98 -0.49
C GLU A 63 13.09 -32.86 -0.83
N LEU A 64 13.27 -32.19 -1.96
CA LEU A 64 12.36 -31.12 -2.41
C LEU A 64 10.89 -31.61 -2.46
N GLN A 65 10.66 -32.84 -2.92
CA GLN A 65 9.32 -33.39 -3.05
C GLN A 65 8.64 -33.58 -1.68
N GLU A 66 9.40 -33.92 -0.66
CA GLU A 66 8.90 -34.00 0.73
C GLU A 66 8.56 -32.62 1.29
N LEU A 67 9.36 -31.60 0.98
CA LEU A 67 9.06 -30.23 1.32
C LEU A 67 7.75 -29.77 0.67
N LEU A 68 7.58 -29.99 -0.65
CA LEU A 68 6.36 -29.61 -1.36
C LEU A 68 5.12 -30.28 -0.77
N ALA A 69 5.20 -31.58 -0.47
CA ALA A 69 4.12 -32.32 0.17
C ALA A 69 3.78 -31.76 1.58
N ALA A 70 4.79 -31.42 2.35
CA ALA A 70 4.61 -30.85 3.69
C ALA A 70 4.00 -29.42 3.66
N VAL A 71 4.39 -28.60 2.69
CA VAL A 71 3.77 -27.27 2.44
C VAL A 71 2.30 -27.43 2.06
N LEU A 72 1.97 -28.34 1.13
CA LEU A 72 0.58 -28.59 0.70
C LEU A 72 -0.30 -29.14 1.83
N ALA A 73 0.27 -29.92 2.74
CA ALA A 73 -0.45 -30.44 3.89
C ALA A 73 -0.79 -29.35 4.92
N ALA A 74 0.01 -28.29 4.99
CA ALA A 74 -0.19 -27.16 5.90
C ALA A 74 -0.93 -25.99 5.27
N ALA A 75 -1.09 -25.99 3.95
CA ALA A 75 -1.74 -24.92 3.18
C ALA A 75 -3.24 -25.20 2.96
N PRO A 76 -4.07 -24.17 2.72
CA PRO A 76 -5.45 -24.32 2.25
C PRO A 76 -5.56 -25.16 0.99
N ALA A 77 -6.78 -25.66 0.70
CA ALA A 77 -7.03 -26.52 -0.47
C ALA A 77 -6.64 -25.85 -1.80
N GLN A 78 -6.82 -24.56 -1.90
CA GLN A 78 -6.36 -23.73 -3.02
C GLN A 78 -5.93 -22.36 -2.46
N ALA A 79 -4.80 -21.84 -2.94
CA ALA A 79 -4.26 -20.56 -2.47
C ALA A 79 -3.41 -19.85 -3.53
N ILE A 80 -3.18 -18.56 -3.32
CA ILE A 80 -2.11 -17.81 -3.95
C ILE A 80 -0.82 -18.09 -3.16
N TYR A 81 0.26 -18.42 -3.84
CA TYR A 81 1.55 -18.63 -3.21
C TYR A 81 2.47 -17.43 -3.49
N MET A 82 2.88 -16.76 -2.44
CA MET A 82 3.89 -15.69 -2.51
C MET A 82 5.17 -16.18 -1.85
N GLY A 83 6.25 -16.24 -2.62
CA GLY A 83 7.54 -16.71 -2.15
C GLY A 83 8.64 -15.66 -2.33
N TRP A 84 9.47 -15.49 -1.31
CA TRP A 84 10.65 -14.65 -1.34
C TRP A 84 11.91 -15.48 -1.53
N SER A 85 12.76 -15.10 -2.52
CA SER A 85 14.04 -15.76 -2.80
C SER A 85 13.81 -17.27 -3.07
N LEU A 86 14.44 -18.17 -2.33
CA LEU A 86 14.20 -19.63 -2.44
C LEU A 86 12.72 -20.00 -2.25
N GLY A 87 11.99 -19.29 -1.38
CA GLY A 87 10.55 -19.50 -1.23
C GLY A 87 9.76 -19.27 -2.52
N GLY A 88 10.25 -18.39 -3.39
CA GLY A 88 9.69 -18.17 -4.73
C GLY A 88 9.95 -19.36 -5.66
N GLN A 89 11.13 -19.97 -5.60
CA GLN A 89 11.40 -21.22 -6.34
C GLN A 89 10.50 -22.36 -5.86
N VAL A 90 10.25 -22.49 -4.55
CA VAL A 90 9.30 -23.45 -3.99
C VAL A 90 7.87 -23.18 -4.50
N ALA A 91 7.45 -21.91 -4.58
CA ALA A 91 6.14 -21.55 -5.13
C ALA A 91 5.99 -21.93 -6.61
N LEU A 92 7.05 -21.76 -7.42
CA LEU A 92 7.07 -22.17 -8.83
C LEU A 92 6.96 -23.70 -8.99
N GLU A 93 7.67 -24.47 -8.17
CA GLU A 93 7.56 -25.94 -8.17
C GLU A 93 6.14 -26.39 -7.80
N LEU A 94 5.53 -25.77 -6.79
CA LEU A 94 4.14 -26.04 -6.41
C LEU A 94 3.18 -25.75 -7.55
N ALA A 95 3.33 -24.62 -8.23
CA ALA A 95 2.48 -24.26 -9.36
C ALA A 95 2.62 -25.23 -10.55
N ALA A 96 3.84 -25.68 -10.82
CA ALA A 96 4.10 -26.62 -11.91
C ALA A 96 3.58 -28.03 -11.63
N ARG A 97 3.73 -28.52 -10.39
CA ARG A 97 3.42 -29.93 -10.04
C ARG A 97 2.02 -30.12 -9.45
N HIS A 98 1.41 -29.04 -8.92
CA HIS A 98 0.12 -29.07 -8.22
C HIS A 98 -0.76 -27.89 -8.65
N ALA A 99 -1.01 -27.79 -9.95
CA ALA A 99 -1.71 -26.67 -10.57
C ALA A 99 -3.12 -26.42 -9.99
N ASP A 100 -3.80 -27.46 -9.56
CA ASP A 100 -5.12 -27.40 -8.92
C ASP A 100 -5.10 -26.75 -7.52
N ARG A 101 -3.93 -26.71 -6.88
CA ARG A 101 -3.71 -26.14 -5.54
C ARG A 101 -3.27 -24.68 -5.57
N VAL A 102 -2.85 -24.16 -6.74
CA VAL A 102 -2.24 -22.83 -6.90
C VAL A 102 -3.09 -21.94 -7.79
N SER A 103 -3.68 -20.89 -7.22
CA SER A 103 -4.51 -19.91 -7.95
C SER A 103 -3.66 -18.87 -8.69
N ALA A 104 -2.53 -18.48 -8.13
CA ALA A 104 -1.53 -17.59 -8.72
C ALA A 104 -0.19 -17.73 -7.98
N VAL A 105 0.88 -17.32 -8.65
CA VAL A 105 2.23 -17.26 -8.07
C VAL A 105 2.72 -15.83 -8.03
N VAL A 106 3.27 -15.41 -6.89
CA VAL A 106 4.00 -14.16 -6.73
C VAL A 106 5.41 -14.48 -6.25
N THR A 107 6.41 -14.18 -7.03
CA THR A 107 7.81 -14.32 -6.61
C THR A 107 8.40 -12.96 -6.26
N VAL A 108 9.17 -12.91 -5.19
CA VAL A 108 9.80 -11.68 -4.68
C VAL A 108 11.31 -11.91 -4.60
N CYS A 109 12.11 -11.12 -5.31
CA CYS A 109 13.57 -11.24 -5.35
C CYS A 109 14.03 -12.69 -5.63
N THR A 110 13.37 -13.36 -6.58
CA THR A 110 13.60 -14.77 -6.93
C THR A 110 14.21 -14.89 -8.31
N ASN A 111 15.25 -15.69 -8.43
CA ASN A 111 15.80 -16.13 -9.71
C ASN A 111 15.39 -17.58 -9.94
N PRO A 112 14.67 -17.95 -11.02
CA PRO A 112 14.27 -19.33 -11.31
C PRO A 112 15.44 -20.26 -11.64
N HIS A 113 16.60 -19.72 -11.93
CA HIS A 113 17.89 -20.43 -12.03
C HIS A 113 18.95 -19.56 -11.36
N PHE A 114 19.27 -19.87 -10.10
CA PHE A 114 20.05 -18.99 -9.25
C PHE A 114 21.52 -18.90 -9.67
N ILE A 115 22.08 -19.99 -10.21
CA ILE A 115 23.46 -20.01 -10.71
C ILE A 115 23.49 -19.37 -12.10
N GLY A 116 24.33 -18.36 -12.27
CA GLY A 116 24.50 -17.66 -13.54
C GLY A 116 25.18 -18.51 -14.61
N GLU A 117 24.77 -18.31 -15.85
CA GLU A 117 25.36 -18.88 -17.06
C GLU A 117 25.67 -17.76 -18.06
N SER A 118 26.30 -18.10 -19.21
CA SER A 118 26.71 -17.10 -20.22
C SER A 118 25.60 -16.17 -20.70
N GLU A 119 24.36 -16.66 -20.78
CA GLU A 119 23.20 -15.90 -21.24
C GLU A 119 22.11 -15.73 -20.16
N TRP A 120 22.38 -16.19 -18.93
CA TRP A 120 21.43 -16.08 -17.83
C TRP A 120 22.07 -15.38 -16.63
N PRO A 121 21.55 -14.21 -16.20
CA PRO A 121 22.10 -13.48 -15.07
C PRO A 121 21.81 -14.21 -13.76
N GLY A 122 22.84 -14.40 -12.95
CA GLY A 122 22.76 -15.11 -11.67
C GLY A 122 24.06 -15.04 -10.90
N MET A 123 24.17 -15.79 -9.82
CA MET A 123 25.38 -15.88 -9.01
C MET A 123 26.41 -16.79 -9.70
N GLU A 124 27.67 -16.37 -9.77
CA GLU A 124 28.74 -17.22 -10.29
C GLU A 124 28.91 -18.50 -9.46
N LEU A 125 29.01 -19.65 -10.12
CA LEU A 125 29.13 -20.96 -9.48
C LEU A 125 30.30 -21.04 -8.49
N ASP A 126 31.47 -20.50 -8.83
CA ASP A 126 32.63 -20.46 -7.95
C ASP A 126 32.40 -19.63 -6.70
N THR A 127 31.65 -18.55 -6.81
CA THR A 127 31.27 -17.68 -5.68
C THR A 127 30.29 -18.39 -4.76
N PHE A 128 29.32 -19.10 -5.35
CA PHE A 128 28.36 -19.89 -4.60
C PHE A 128 29.02 -21.07 -3.88
N THR A 129 29.91 -21.82 -4.57
CA THR A 129 30.64 -22.95 -3.98
C THR A 129 31.51 -22.52 -2.79
N ARG A 130 32.23 -21.40 -2.92
CA ARG A 130 32.99 -20.81 -1.80
C ARG A 130 32.10 -20.40 -0.63
N PHE A 131 30.91 -19.94 -0.91
CA PHE A 131 29.93 -19.61 0.13
C PHE A 131 29.45 -20.88 0.87
N GLU A 132 29.14 -21.96 0.16
CA GLU A 132 28.72 -23.24 0.76
C GLU A 132 29.84 -23.83 1.66
N GLU A 133 31.08 -23.88 1.15
CA GLU A 133 32.24 -24.35 1.93
C GLU A 133 32.43 -23.52 3.20
N ALA A 134 32.33 -22.19 3.10
CA ALA A 134 32.42 -21.28 4.24
C ALA A 134 31.25 -21.46 5.23
N TYR A 135 30.05 -21.75 4.73
CA TYR A 135 28.89 -22.03 5.58
C TYR A 135 29.08 -23.36 6.35
N VAL A 136 29.52 -24.43 5.68
CA VAL A 136 29.79 -25.72 6.32
C VAL A 136 30.84 -25.58 7.42
N ALA A 137 31.90 -24.82 7.15
CA ALA A 137 33.00 -24.59 8.12
C ALA A 137 32.57 -23.75 9.34
N ALA A 138 31.66 -22.76 9.15
CA ALA A 138 31.25 -21.84 10.20
C ALA A 138 29.81 -21.31 9.95
N PRO A 139 28.75 -22.11 10.21
CA PRO A 139 27.37 -21.77 9.85
C PRO A 139 26.90 -20.40 10.31
N ALA A 140 27.17 -20.04 11.56
CA ALA A 140 26.78 -18.74 12.12
C ALA A 140 27.48 -17.55 11.43
N ALA A 141 28.73 -17.69 11.02
CA ALA A 141 29.46 -16.66 10.29
C ALA A 141 28.95 -16.56 8.84
N GLY A 142 28.70 -17.71 8.20
CA GLY A 142 28.12 -17.82 6.87
C GLY A 142 26.76 -17.11 6.79
N LEU A 143 25.85 -17.37 7.73
CA LEU A 143 24.52 -16.77 7.77
C LEU A 143 24.60 -15.24 7.99
N ARG A 144 25.49 -14.75 8.86
CA ARG A 144 25.72 -13.30 9.03
C ARG A 144 26.24 -12.64 7.75
N ARG A 145 27.16 -13.29 7.03
CA ARG A 145 27.68 -12.79 5.75
C ARG A 145 26.56 -12.73 4.71
N PHE A 146 25.72 -13.76 4.65
CA PHE A 146 24.57 -13.80 3.75
C PHE A 146 23.57 -12.68 4.07
N ALA A 147 23.22 -12.46 5.34
CA ALA A 147 22.39 -11.33 5.75
C ALA A 147 22.97 -9.98 5.32
N SER A 148 24.30 -9.82 5.36
CA SER A 148 24.96 -8.59 4.90
C SER A 148 24.83 -8.39 3.38
N LEU A 149 24.89 -9.47 2.59
CA LEU A 149 24.65 -9.41 1.14
C LEU A 149 23.18 -9.06 0.83
N GLN A 150 22.25 -9.65 1.55
CA GLN A 150 20.82 -9.35 1.40
C GLN A 150 20.49 -7.88 1.69
N ALA A 151 21.16 -7.26 2.65
CA ALA A 151 20.96 -5.86 3.03
C ALA A 151 21.75 -4.87 2.15
N GLN A 152 22.63 -5.36 1.27
CA GLN A 152 23.38 -4.51 0.36
C GLN A 152 22.45 -3.83 -0.63
N GLY A 153 22.65 -2.53 -0.89
CA GLY A 153 21.81 -1.71 -1.74
C GLY A 153 20.61 -1.07 -1.03
N ALA A 154 20.27 -1.51 0.18
CA ALA A 154 19.21 -0.87 0.95
C ALA A 154 19.58 0.54 1.43
N GLU A 155 18.59 1.42 1.56
CA GLU A 155 18.79 2.78 2.10
C GLU A 155 19.32 2.76 3.55
N ARG A 156 18.88 1.79 4.36
CA ARG A 156 19.22 1.66 5.79
C ARG A 156 19.75 0.26 6.15
N PRO A 157 20.87 -0.19 5.59
CA PRO A 157 21.33 -1.58 5.72
C PRO A 157 21.57 -2.01 7.17
N ARG A 158 22.12 -1.12 8.03
CA ARG A 158 22.32 -1.43 9.46
C ARG A 158 21.03 -1.65 10.24
N GLY A 159 19.94 -0.98 9.85
CA GLY A 159 18.61 -1.16 10.42
C GLY A 159 18.05 -2.55 10.08
N LEU A 160 18.12 -2.92 8.80
CA LEU A 160 17.69 -4.21 8.30
C LEU A 160 18.48 -5.37 8.91
N LEU A 161 19.80 -5.24 9.04
CA LEU A 161 20.63 -6.26 9.71
C LEU A 161 20.21 -6.50 11.16
N ARG A 162 19.84 -5.45 11.90
CA ARG A 162 19.30 -5.60 13.26
C ARG A 162 17.95 -6.31 13.28
N GLN A 163 17.08 -5.98 12.31
CA GLN A 163 15.79 -6.65 12.17
C GLN A 163 15.98 -8.15 11.86
N ILE A 164 16.80 -8.50 10.87
CA ILE A 164 17.10 -9.90 10.56
C ILE A 164 17.65 -10.63 11.79
N ALA A 165 18.62 -10.04 12.49
CA ALA A 165 19.20 -10.64 13.69
C ALA A 165 18.15 -10.87 14.79
N SER A 166 17.14 -9.98 14.91
CA SER A 166 16.05 -10.16 15.88
C SER A 166 15.06 -11.27 15.49
N LEU A 167 14.97 -11.62 14.19
CA LEU A 167 14.13 -12.73 13.72
C LEU A 167 14.80 -14.09 13.89
N GLN A 168 16.13 -14.14 14.02
CA GLN A 168 16.90 -15.37 14.16
C GLN A 168 16.84 -15.88 15.63
N GLN A 169 15.88 -16.75 15.91
CA GLN A 169 15.68 -17.32 17.27
C GLN A 169 16.55 -18.57 17.52
N HIS A 170 17.07 -19.21 16.49
CA HIS A 170 17.81 -20.46 16.56
C HIS A 170 19.18 -20.32 15.89
N ALA A 171 20.15 -21.08 16.41
CA ALA A 171 21.45 -21.17 15.78
C ALA A 171 21.35 -21.93 14.45
N PRO A 172 22.01 -21.46 13.38
CA PRO A 172 22.05 -22.19 12.12
C PRO A 172 22.93 -23.43 12.21
N GLY A 173 22.53 -24.48 11.52
CA GLY A 173 23.22 -25.77 11.47
C GLY A 173 23.09 -26.45 10.10
N PRO A 174 23.40 -27.77 10.04
CA PRO A 174 23.35 -28.53 8.80
C PRO A 174 21.93 -28.64 8.19
N GLU A 175 20.89 -28.34 8.96
CA GLU A 175 19.50 -28.34 8.50
C GLU A 175 19.22 -27.34 7.38
N LEU A 176 20.11 -26.39 7.11
CA LEU A 176 19.97 -25.44 6.00
C LEU A 176 20.63 -25.91 4.70
N MET A 177 21.37 -27.02 4.72
CA MET A 177 22.08 -27.54 3.53
C MET A 177 21.17 -27.94 2.38
N PRO A 178 19.99 -28.59 2.60
CA PRO A 178 19.08 -28.90 1.51
C PRO A 178 18.66 -27.65 0.71
N GLY A 179 18.35 -26.53 1.39
CA GLY A 179 18.00 -25.28 0.72
C GLY A 179 19.11 -24.68 -0.13
N LEU A 180 20.39 -24.85 0.27
CA LEU A 180 21.53 -24.48 -0.57
C LEU A 180 21.64 -25.41 -1.79
N GLY A 181 21.44 -26.72 -1.60
CA GLY A 181 21.39 -27.67 -2.71
C GLY A 181 20.33 -27.27 -3.75
N TRP A 182 19.12 -26.92 -3.30
CA TRP A 182 18.06 -26.49 -4.21
C TRP A 182 18.39 -25.19 -4.94
N LEU A 183 19.00 -24.20 -4.28
CA LEU A 183 19.48 -22.96 -4.95
C LEU A 183 20.54 -23.27 -6.03
N ARG A 184 21.37 -24.29 -5.83
CA ARG A 184 22.38 -24.73 -6.79
C ARG A 184 21.77 -25.45 -7.98
N GLU A 185 20.78 -26.34 -7.75
CA GLU A 185 20.38 -27.36 -8.70
C GLU A 185 19.11 -26.99 -9.48
N LEU A 186 18.23 -26.15 -8.91
CA LEU A 186 16.96 -25.84 -9.56
C LEU A 186 17.16 -24.96 -10.79
N ASP A 187 16.67 -25.48 -11.91
CA ASP A 187 16.48 -24.73 -13.16
C ASP A 187 15.00 -24.80 -13.55
N GLN A 188 14.32 -23.70 -13.31
CA GLN A 188 12.88 -23.58 -13.51
C GLN A 188 12.52 -22.74 -14.74
N ARG A 189 13.51 -22.39 -15.56
CA ARG A 189 13.31 -21.56 -16.78
C ARG A 189 12.29 -22.19 -17.73
N SER A 190 12.32 -23.49 -17.88
CA SER A 190 11.34 -24.21 -18.72
C SER A 190 9.95 -24.32 -18.12
N LEU A 191 9.79 -24.15 -16.80
CA LEU A 191 8.50 -24.23 -16.13
C LEU A 191 7.68 -22.94 -16.35
N LEU A 192 8.32 -21.77 -16.29
CA LEU A 192 7.62 -20.47 -16.31
C LEU A 192 6.68 -20.30 -17.51
N PRO A 193 7.10 -20.52 -18.76
CA PRO A 193 6.21 -20.37 -19.92
C PRO A 193 5.11 -21.44 -19.97
N ALA A 194 5.25 -22.55 -19.25
CA ALA A 194 4.28 -23.64 -19.22
C ALA A 194 3.19 -23.46 -18.15
N LEU A 195 3.43 -22.61 -17.15
CA LEU A 195 2.46 -22.35 -16.09
C LEU A 195 1.20 -21.68 -16.63
N GLN A 196 0.04 -22.21 -16.24
CA GLN A 196 -1.26 -21.69 -16.63
C GLN A 196 -1.79 -20.65 -15.62
N GLN A 197 -1.26 -20.63 -14.42
CA GLN A 197 -1.65 -19.69 -13.37
C GLN A 197 -1.09 -18.30 -13.67
N PRO A 198 -1.78 -17.25 -13.28
CA PRO A 198 -1.23 -15.89 -13.26
C PRO A 198 0.08 -15.82 -12.45
N GLN A 199 1.09 -15.12 -13.01
CA GLN A 199 2.43 -15.00 -12.42
C GLN A 199 2.83 -13.54 -12.26
N LEU A 200 3.29 -13.17 -11.08
CA LEU A 200 3.93 -11.88 -10.82
C LEU A 200 5.36 -12.09 -10.31
N HIS A 201 6.34 -11.56 -11.03
CA HIS A 201 7.74 -11.60 -10.62
C HIS A 201 8.18 -10.20 -10.20
N LEU A 202 8.39 -10.00 -8.90
CA LEU A 202 8.85 -8.74 -8.32
C LEU A 202 10.36 -8.83 -8.07
N LEU A 203 11.14 -8.04 -8.79
CA LEU A 203 12.59 -7.93 -8.63
C LEU A 203 12.93 -6.62 -7.92
N ALA A 204 14.01 -6.61 -7.16
CA ALA A 204 14.47 -5.40 -6.47
C ALA A 204 15.54 -4.66 -7.30
N GLU A 205 15.48 -3.32 -7.30
CA GLU A 205 16.39 -2.50 -8.11
C GLU A 205 17.85 -2.64 -7.68
N TYR A 206 18.10 -2.79 -6.37
CA TYR A 206 19.45 -2.86 -5.78
C TYR A 206 19.72 -4.20 -5.09
N ASP A 207 19.27 -5.29 -5.72
CA ASP A 207 19.49 -6.64 -5.22
C ASP A 207 20.92 -7.13 -5.53
N ALA A 208 21.69 -7.45 -4.49
CA ALA A 208 23.05 -7.96 -4.66
C ALA A 208 23.13 -9.47 -4.92
N LEU A 209 22.02 -10.21 -4.80
CA LEU A 209 21.94 -11.66 -5.00
C LEU A 209 21.22 -12.03 -6.30
N VAL A 210 20.21 -11.24 -6.68
CA VAL A 210 19.41 -11.43 -7.90
C VAL A 210 19.62 -10.22 -8.80
N PRO A 211 20.42 -10.34 -9.87
CA PRO A 211 20.78 -9.22 -10.72
C PRO A 211 19.55 -8.59 -11.38
N ARG A 212 19.53 -7.25 -11.49
CA ARG A 212 18.44 -6.51 -12.14
C ARG A 212 18.24 -6.91 -13.61
N GLU A 213 19.30 -7.31 -14.28
CA GLU A 213 19.31 -7.78 -15.67
C GLU A 213 18.38 -8.98 -15.89
N LEU A 214 18.03 -9.70 -14.82
CA LEU A 214 17.05 -10.80 -14.84
C LEU A 214 15.67 -10.34 -15.32
N GLU A 215 15.29 -9.05 -15.12
CA GLU A 215 14.03 -8.50 -15.63
C GLU A 215 13.86 -8.78 -17.13
N ARG A 216 14.90 -8.48 -17.91
CA ARG A 216 14.89 -8.69 -19.35
C ARG A 216 14.79 -10.16 -19.72
N SER A 217 15.60 -11.02 -19.06
CA SER A 217 15.61 -12.45 -19.34
C SER A 217 14.27 -13.12 -19.01
N LEU A 218 13.61 -12.71 -17.91
CA LEU A 218 12.26 -13.16 -17.58
C LEU A 218 11.22 -12.65 -18.58
N ALA A 219 11.28 -11.38 -18.98
CA ALA A 219 10.35 -10.82 -19.94
C ALA A 219 10.46 -11.48 -21.34
N GLU A 220 11.66 -11.89 -21.74
CA GLU A 220 11.90 -12.63 -22.98
C GLU A 220 11.40 -14.09 -22.89
N LEU A 221 11.44 -14.68 -21.71
CA LEU A 221 11.03 -16.06 -21.45
C LEU A 221 9.51 -16.22 -21.36
N LEU A 222 8.81 -15.22 -20.82
CA LEU A 222 7.37 -15.28 -20.57
C LEU A 222 6.57 -14.99 -21.85
N PRO A 223 5.48 -15.74 -22.14
CA PRO A 223 4.66 -15.50 -23.33
C PRO A 223 4.02 -14.11 -23.32
N GLN A 224 4.07 -13.41 -24.46
CA GLN A 224 3.57 -12.02 -24.63
C GLN A 224 2.06 -11.86 -24.35
N HIS A 225 1.28 -12.92 -24.43
CA HIS A 225 -0.18 -12.93 -24.19
C HIS A 225 -0.58 -13.64 -22.90
N SER A 226 0.38 -13.90 -22.02
CA SER A 226 0.12 -14.55 -20.72
C SER A 226 -0.33 -13.53 -19.66
N THR A 227 -0.93 -14.04 -18.60
CA THR A 227 -1.22 -13.27 -17.37
C THR A 227 0.03 -13.16 -16.48
N ALA A 228 1.24 -13.22 -17.07
CA ALA A 228 2.50 -13.10 -16.37
C ALA A 228 3.05 -11.67 -16.47
N GLN A 229 3.59 -11.16 -15.38
CA GLN A 229 4.18 -9.82 -15.29
C GLN A 229 5.52 -9.87 -14.56
N VAL A 230 6.47 -9.07 -15.05
CA VAL A 230 7.74 -8.80 -14.36
C VAL A 230 7.76 -7.32 -14.00
N GLN A 231 8.07 -6.99 -12.76
CA GLN A 231 8.10 -5.61 -12.28
C GLN A 231 9.32 -5.38 -11.37
N ILE A 232 9.94 -4.21 -11.48
CA ILE A 232 11.00 -3.77 -10.57
C ILE A 232 10.38 -3.01 -9.39
N LEU A 233 10.80 -3.35 -8.18
CA LEU A 233 10.55 -2.57 -6.98
C LEU A 233 11.67 -1.52 -6.85
N PRO A 234 11.37 -0.23 -7.08
CA PRO A 234 12.38 0.82 -7.01
C PRO A 234 12.90 0.99 -5.59
N ALA A 235 14.18 1.29 -5.46
CA ALA A 235 14.89 1.48 -4.20
C ALA A 235 14.90 0.26 -3.25
N ALA A 236 14.43 -0.91 -3.71
CA ALA A 236 14.42 -2.15 -2.93
C ALA A 236 15.78 -2.85 -2.95
N SER A 237 16.12 -3.50 -1.83
CA SER A 237 17.18 -4.50 -1.73
C SER A 237 16.61 -5.93 -1.82
N HIS A 238 17.46 -6.95 -1.67
CA HIS A 238 16.97 -8.35 -1.58
C HIS A 238 15.94 -8.55 -0.45
N LEU A 239 15.96 -7.69 0.57
CA LEU A 239 15.05 -7.69 1.72
C LEU A 239 13.74 -6.95 1.47
N ALA A 240 13.21 -6.96 0.25
CA ALA A 240 11.97 -6.29 -0.11
C ALA A 240 10.78 -6.53 0.86
N PRO A 241 10.61 -7.70 1.51
CA PRO A 241 9.58 -7.87 2.54
C PRO A 241 9.74 -6.94 3.76
N LEU A 242 10.96 -6.46 4.04
CA LEU A 242 11.27 -5.57 5.16
C LEU A 242 11.36 -4.10 4.73
N ASP A 243 12.08 -3.80 3.64
CA ASP A 243 12.36 -2.42 3.24
C ASP A 243 11.29 -1.80 2.32
N MET A 244 10.58 -2.62 1.54
CA MET A 244 9.55 -2.17 0.60
C MET A 244 8.20 -2.89 0.80
N SER A 245 7.88 -3.23 2.04
CA SER A 245 6.70 -4.03 2.41
C SER A 245 5.38 -3.50 1.82
N LEU A 246 5.16 -2.20 1.82
CA LEU A 246 3.94 -1.59 1.30
C LEU A 246 3.87 -1.62 -0.22
N GLN A 247 4.97 -1.30 -0.91
CA GLN A 247 5.03 -1.39 -2.38
C GLN A 247 4.83 -2.82 -2.86
N LEU A 248 5.47 -3.79 -2.19
CA LEU A 248 5.30 -5.21 -2.46
C LEU A 248 3.83 -5.62 -2.40
N VAL A 249 3.12 -5.24 -1.33
CA VAL A 249 1.69 -5.56 -1.19
C VAL A 249 0.83 -4.82 -2.22
N SER A 250 1.10 -3.54 -2.49
CA SER A 250 0.37 -2.76 -3.50
C SER A 250 0.48 -3.40 -4.88
N ARG A 251 1.70 -3.72 -5.32
CA ARG A 251 1.94 -4.38 -6.62
C ARG A 251 1.28 -5.75 -6.72
N THR A 252 1.36 -6.53 -5.65
CA THR A 252 0.66 -7.83 -5.57
C THR A 252 -0.85 -7.64 -5.69
N TYR A 253 -1.41 -6.70 -4.95
CA TYR A 253 -2.83 -6.42 -4.98
C TYR A 253 -3.30 -5.96 -6.37
N GLU A 254 -2.61 -4.99 -6.98
CA GLU A 254 -2.91 -4.49 -8.34
C GLU A 254 -2.87 -5.60 -9.39
N PHE A 255 -1.89 -6.49 -9.29
CA PHE A 255 -1.79 -7.65 -10.16
C PHE A 255 -2.96 -8.62 -9.99
N LEU A 256 -3.28 -9.03 -8.75
CA LEU A 256 -4.36 -9.97 -8.47
C LEU A 256 -5.73 -9.42 -8.87
N ASP A 257 -5.92 -8.11 -8.77
CA ASP A 257 -7.10 -7.41 -9.25
C ASP A 257 -7.19 -7.43 -10.78
N ALA A 258 -6.08 -7.14 -11.46
CA ALA A 258 -6.00 -7.12 -12.92
C ALA A 258 -6.28 -8.49 -13.55
N VAL A 259 -5.88 -9.59 -12.87
CA VAL A 259 -6.16 -10.97 -13.33
C VAL A 259 -7.48 -11.53 -12.81
N GLY A 260 -8.32 -10.71 -12.14
CA GLY A 260 -9.66 -11.07 -11.71
C GLY A 260 -9.73 -12.02 -10.51
N LEU A 261 -8.63 -12.23 -9.78
CA LEU A 261 -8.59 -13.06 -8.59
C LEU A 261 -9.13 -12.35 -7.34
N LEU A 262 -9.13 -11.01 -7.32
CA LEU A 262 -9.82 -10.25 -6.28
C LEU A 262 -11.21 -9.87 -6.78
N ARG A 263 -12.23 -10.22 -6.01
CA ARG A 263 -13.59 -9.72 -6.26
C ARG A 263 -13.65 -8.28 -5.77
N VAL A 264 -13.37 -7.35 -6.66
CA VAL A 264 -13.56 -5.94 -6.36
C VAL A 264 -15.07 -5.65 -6.39
N PRO A 265 -15.63 -5.03 -5.35
CA PRO A 265 -16.97 -4.44 -5.48
C PRO A 265 -16.97 -3.51 -6.70
N ALA A 266 -18.03 -3.55 -7.50
CA ALA A 266 -18.17 -2.87 -8.81
C ALA A 266 -17.88 -1.35 -8.82
N ASN A 267 -17.63 -0.73 -7.68
CA ASN A 267 -17.35 0.69 -7.50
C ASN A 267 -15.86 1.10 -7.53
N ARG A 268 -14.91 0.17 -7.82
CA ARG A 268 -13.48 0.48 -7.77
C ARG A 268 -12.90 1.14 -9.02
N ASP A 269 -13.54 1.01 -10.15
CA ASP A 269 -13.09 1.59 -11.43
C ASP A 269 -13.13 3.13 -11.49
N GLU A 270 -13.54 3.79 -10.39
CA GLU A 270 -13.85 5.21 -10.37
C GLU A 270 -12.94 6.07 -9.48
N ALA A 271 -12.10 5.49 -8.62
CA ALA A 271 -11.21 6.30 -7.77
C ALA A 271 -9.94 6.74 -8.53
N PRO A 272 -9.50 8.00 -8.38
CA PRO A 272 -8.25 8.48 -8.96
C PRO A 272 -7.05 7.71 -8.39
N ALA A 273 -6.02 7.45 -9.21
CA ALA A 273 -4.78 6.86 -8.70
C ALA A 273 -4.12 7.79 -7.67
N LYS A 274 -3.59 7.25 -6.58
CA LYS A 274 -2.96 8.04 -5.50
C LYS A 274 -1.77 8.85 -5.98
N GLU A 275 -1.03 8.33 -6.96
CA GLU A 275 0.08 9.01 -7.62
C GLU A 275 -0.39 10.26 -8.38
N ASP A 276 -1.54 10.18 -9.05
CA ASP A 276 -2.15 11.32 -9.76
C ASP A 276 -2.63 12.37 -8.75
N VAL A 277 -3.24 11.94 -7.64
CA VAL A 277 -3.67 12.81 -6.54
C VAL A 277 -2.45 13.51 -5.94
N SER A 278 -1.43 12.76 -5.53
CA SER A 278 -0.18 13.26 -4.95
C SER A 278 0.51 14.28 -5.87
N SER A 279 0.65 13.94 -7.17
CA SER A 279 1.26 14.82 -8.17
C SER A 279 0.46 16.10 -8.39
N SER A 280 -0.88 16.02 -8.38
CA SER A 280 -1.75 17.18 -8.59
C SER A 280 -1.64 18.17 -7.43
N PHE A 281 -1.74 17.68 -6.20
CA PHE A 281 -1.61 18.52 -5.00
C PHE A 281 -0.20 19.05 -4.82
N SER A 282 0.85 18.28 -5.12
CA SER A 282 2.24 18.76 -5.08
C SER A 282 2.45 19.99 -5.99
N ARG A 283 1.86 19.98 -7.20
CA ARG A 283 1.94 21.12 -8.13
C ARG A 283 1.11 22.33 -7.68
N ALA A 284 0.03 22.09 -6.93
CA ALA A 284 -0.87 23.14 -6.47
C ALA A 284 -0.38 23.84 -5.18
N ALA A 285 0.65 23.33 -4.49
CA ALA A 285 1.04 23.74 -3.14
C ALA A 285 1.20 25.28 -2.99
N GLU A 286 1.86 25.95 -3.94
CA GLU A 286 2.09 27.40 -3.87
C GLU A 286 0.80 28.23 -4.05
N SER A 287 -0.15 27.75 -4.86
CA SER A 287 -1.40 28.46 -5.17
C SER A 287 -2.56 28.09 -4.25
N TYR A 288 -2.45 26.96 -3.53
CA TYR A 288 -3.53 26.35 -2.78
C TYR A 288 -4.21 27.31 -1.80
N ASP A 289 -3.44 27.95 -0.93
CA ASP A 289 -3.98 28.83 0.11
C ASP A 289 -4.69 30.08 -0.45
N SER A 290 -4.35 30.52 -1.66
CA SER A 290 -4.98 31.69 -2.28
C SER A 290 -6.44 31.46 -2.67
N VAL A 291 -6.83 30.20 -2.90
CA VAL A 291 -8.15 29.80 -3.41
C VAL A 291 -8.94 28.89 -2.45
N ALA A 292 -8.32 28.36 -1.40
CA ALA A 292 -8.89 27.37 -0.47
C ALA A 292 -9.92 27.96 0.52
N LYS A 293 -10.93 28.70 0.03
CA LYS A 293 -11.94 29.36 0.89
C LYS A 293 -12.81 28.33 1.62
N LEU A 294 -13.39 27.38 0.89
CA LEU A 294 -14.21 26.32 1.46
C LEU A 294 -13.41 25.50 2.48
N GLN A 295 -12.17 25.11 2.14
CA GLN A 295 -11.32 24.30 3.00
C GLN A 295 -11.05 25.00 4.34
N ARG A 296 -10.81 26.33 4.31
CA ARG A 296 -10.63 27.11 5.53
C ARG A 296 -11.92 27.21 6.35
N GLU A 297 -13.07 27.44 5.74
CA GLU A 297 -14.35 27.50 6.43
C GLU A 297 -14.69 26.17 7.10
N VAL A 298 -14.58 25.06 6.37
CA VAL A 298 -14.84 23.71 6.86
C VAL A 298 -13.85 23.32 7.96
N GLY A 299 -12.55 23.56 7.77
CA GLY A 299 -11.54 23.22 8.78
C GLY A 299 -11.68 24.05 10.07
N LYS A 300 -12.03 25.33 9.99
CA LYS A 300 -12.36 26.15 11.17
C LYS A 300 -13.60 25.62 11.91
N ARG A 301 -14.59 25.18 11.18
CA ARG A 301 -15.78 24.52 11.75
C ARG A 301 -15.37 23.21 12.43
N LEU A 302 -14.52 22.39 11.79
CA LEU A 302 -14.01 21.14 12.35
C LEU A 302 -13.19 21.35 13.64
N LEU A 303 -12.40 22.43 13.75
CA LEU A 303 -11.68 22.77 14.98
C LEU A 303 -12.61 22.92 16.21
N THR A 304 -13.88 23.29 16.02
CA THR A 304 -14.83 23.38 17.14
C THR A 304 -15.22 22.02 17.71
N HIS A 305 -15.04 20.92 16.97
CA HIS A 305 -15.28 19.54 17.42
C HIS A 305 -14.17 19.02 18.35
N LEU A 306 -13.01 19.68 18.41
CA LEU A 306 -11.91 19.31 19.30
C LEU A 306 -12.11 19.70 20.78
N ASN A 307 -13.26 20.27 21.17
CA ASN A 307 -13.50 20.85 22.50
C ASN A 307 -13.65 19.81 23.65
N VAL A 308 -13.55 18.52 23.38
CA VAL A 308 -13.92 17.46 24.33
C VAL A 308 -12.77 16.47 24.58
N VAL A 309 -11.56 16.99 24.87
CA VAL A 309 -10.46 16.12 25.31
C VAL A 309 -10.26 16.29 26.81
N SER A 310 -10.43 15.21 27.56
CA SER A 310 -10.32 15.19 29.04
C SER A 310 -8.87 15.12 29.54
N THR A 311 -7.91 14.87 28.66
CA THR A 311 -6.47 14.75 28.97
C THR A 311 -5.64 15.65 28.05
N VAL A 312 -4.52 16.16 28.53
CA VAL A 312 -3.55 16.90 27.71
C VAL A 312 -2.92 15.91 26.72
N PRO A 313 -3.04 16.14 25.41
CA PRO A 313 -2.46 15.23 24.41
C PRO A 313 -0.94 15.39 24.34
N ASP A 314 -0.20 14.29 24.17
CA ASP A 314 1.24 14.30 23.90
C ASP A 314 1.55 14.49 22.42
N ARG A 315 0.69 13.91 21.55
CA ARG A 315 0.87 13.92 20.09
C ARG A 315 -0.43 14.19 19.36
N LEU A 316 -0.34 15.15 18.44
CA LEU A 316 -1.43 15.54 17.55
C LEU A 316 -1.01 15.31 16.10
N LEU A 317 -1.83 14.56 15.36
CA LEU A 317 -1.66 14.31 13.93
C LEU A 317 -2.63 15.19 13.13
N ASP A 318 -2.08 16.05 12.26
CA ASP A 318 -2.81 16.74 11.20
C ASP A 318 -2.69 15.91 9.92
N LEU A 319 -3.73 15.14 9.61
CA LEU A 319 -3.75 14.13 8.56
C LEU A 319 -4.34 14.70 7.27
N GLY A 320 -3.55 14.74 6.20
CA GLY A 320 -3.83 15.51 4.99
C GLY A 320 -3.63 17.01 5.26
N CYS A 321 -2.51 17.34 5.92
CA CYS A 321 -2.22 18.69 6.43
C CYS A 321 -2.05 19.74 5.32
N GLY A 322 -1.88 19.33 4.06
CA GLY A 322 -1.67 20.20 2.92
C GLY A 322 -0.50 21.18 3.16
N THR A 323 -0.76 22.46 3.03
CA THR A 323 0.20 23.55 3.25
C THR A 323 0.53 23.81 4.72
N GLY A 324 -0.01 23.02 5.66
CA GLY A 324 0.13 23.25 7.10
C GLY A 324 -0.71 24.42 7.62
N PHE A 325 -1.76 24.82 6.91
CA PHE A 325 -2.59 25.98 7.23
C PHE A 325 -3.15 25.97 8.66
N PHE A 326 -3.52 24.79 9.18
CA PHE A 326 -4.09 24.64 10.53
C PHE A 326 -3.06 24.40 11.64
N GLN A 327 -1.76 24.28 11.32
CA GLN A 327 -0.71 24.10 12.34
C GLN A 327 -0.75 25.17 13.44
N PRO A 328 -0.85 26.48 13.15
CA PRO A 328 -0.88 27.50 14.21
C PRO A 328 -2.07 27.36 15.15
N ASP A 329 -3.26 27.09 14.60
CA ASP A 329 -4.50 26.94 15.40
C ASP A 329 -4.43 25.68 16.28
N LEU A 330 -3.94 24.56 15.73
CA LEU A 330 -3.79 23.29 16.42
C LEU A 330 -2.72 23.36 17.52
N SER A 331 -1.55 23.97 17.23
CA SER A 331 -0.48 24.14 18.19
C SER A 331 -0.84 25.14 19.31
N ALA A 332 -1.57 26.21 18.99
CA ALA A 332 -2.07 27.12 20.01
C ALA A 332 -3.09 26.47 20.95
N ARG A 333 -3.87 25.52 20.43
CA ARG A 333 -4.87 24.78 21.22
C ARG A 333 -4.24 23.71 22.12
N TYR A 334 -3.17 23.07 21.67
CA TYR A 334 -2.47 22.00 22.36
C TYR A 334 -0.96 22.28 22.41
N PRO A 335 -0.53 23.29 23.22
CA PRO A 335 0.84 23.79 23.18
C PRO A 335 1.89 22.78 23.65
N GLU A 336 1.48 21.80 24.47
CA GLU A 336 2.36 20.73 24.97
C GLU A 336 2.46 19.52 24.00
N ALA A 337 1.57 19.46 23.00
CA ALA A 337 1.54 18.33 22.07
C ALA A 337 2.60 18.48 20.97
N THR A 338 3.28 17.39 20.68
CA THR A 338 4.09 17.30 19.46
C THR A 338 3.16 17.28 18.24
N TYR A 339 3.24 18.32 17.40
CA TYR A 339 2.51 18.39 16.13
C TYR A 339 3.16 17.50 15.09
N ILE A 340 2.36 16.72 14.38
CA ILE A 340 2.76 15.87 13.26
C ILE A 340 1.87 16.24 12.07
N GLY A 341 2.45 16.89 11.04
CA GLY A 341 1.77 17.13 9.76
C GLY A 341 2.06 16.00 8.79
N LEU A 342 1.03 15.35 8.29
CA LEU A 342 1.16 14.25 7.33
C LEU A 342 0.32 14.51 6.09
N ASP A 343 0.91 14.37 4.91
CA ASP A 343 0.22 14.49 3.63
C ASP A 343 0.73 13.47 2.62
N LEU A 344 -0.13 13.05 1.69
CA LEU A 344 0.23 12.15 0.59
C LEU A 344 1.16 12.83 -0.43
N ALA A 345 1.06 14.16 -0.58
CA ALA A 345 1.75 14.94 -1.58
C ALA A 345 3.08 15.50 -1.05
N PRO A 346 4.25 15.04 -1.54
CA PRO A 346 5.56 15.56 -1.10
C PRO A 346 5.71 17.08 -1.26
N GLY A 347 5.18 17.66 -2.34
CA GLY A 347 5.24 19.11 -2.56
C GLY A 347 4.44 19.92 -1.53
N MET A 348 3.34 19.37 -0.99
CA MET A 348 2.62 19.99 0.13
C MET A 348 3.48 19.99 1.40
N ILE A 349 4.10 18.88 1.73
CA ILE A 349 4.98 18.76 2.91
C ILE A 349 6.20 19.69 2.78
N GLU A 350 6.83 19.75 1.61
CA GLU A 350 7.95 20.66 1.37
C GLU A 350 7.54 22.11 1.56
N TYR A 351 6.41 22.51 1.00
CA TYR A 351 5.86 23.86 1.13
C TYR A 351 5.49 24.18 2.58
N ALA A 352 4.82 23.28 3.29
CA ALA A 352 4.46 23.43 4.68
C ALA A 352 5.71 23.65 5.58
N ARG A 353 6.77 22.89 5.36
CA ARG A 353 8.05 23.01 6.09
C ARG A 353 8.70 24.38 5.93
N THR A 354 8.61 24.99 4.75
CA THR A 354 9.20 26.33 4.50
C THR A 354 8.41 27.45 5.17
N ARG A 355 7.13 27.24 5.48
CA ARG A 355 6.23 28.24 6.07
C ARG A 355 5.99 28.05 7.56
N SER A 356 6.28 26.87 8.07
CA SER A 356 6.12 26.56 9.49
C SER A 356 7.01 27.47 10.33
N THR A 357 6.41 28.17 11.31
CA THR A 357 7.12 29.01 12.28
C THR A 357 7.34 28.31 13.63
N GLY A 358 6.83 27.09 13.78
CA GLY A 358 6.88 26.29 15.01
C GLY A 358 7.60 24.96 14.83
N GLU A 359 7.88 24.30 15.94
CA GLU A 359 8.37 22.92 15.95
C GLU A 359 7.25 21.99 15.46
N GLY A 360 7.58 21.07 14.55
CA GLY A 360 6.64 20.08 14.02
C GLY A 360 7.36 19.00 13.22
N LEU A 361 6.80 17.81 13.22
CA LEU A 361 7.25 16.70 12.39
C LEU A 361 6.43 16.70 11.10
N TRP A 362 7.11 16.68 9.96
CA TRP A 362 6.48 16.68 8.65
C TRP A 362 6.78 15.38 7.93
N VAL A 363 5.72 14.64 7.55
CA VAL A 363 5.81 13.27 7.07
C VAL A 363 5.04 13.14 5.75
N VAL A 364 5.66 12.56 4.73
CA VAL A 364 4.94 12.10 3.54
C VAL A 364 4.37 10.72 3.85
N GLY A 365 3.05 10.55 3.69
CA GLY A 365 2.40 9.28 4.01
C GLY A 365 0.97 9.19 3.51
N ASP A 366 0.46 7.96 3.50
CA ASP A 366 -0.89 7.63 3.07
C ASP A 366 -1.79 7.43 4.30
N ALA A 367 -2.98 8.06 4.29
CA ALA A 367 -3.98 7.90 5.35
C ALA A 367 -4.52 6.47 5.50
N GLU A 368 -4.42 5.66 4.44
CA GLU A 368 -4.82 4.24 4.45
C GLU A 368 -3.67 3.31 4.88
N SER A 369 -2.47 3.87 5.15
CA SER A 369 -1.29 3.13 5.62
C SER A 369 -0.33 4.08 6.31
N LEU A 370 -0.67 4.47 7.54
CA LEU A 370 0.05 5.50 8.30
C LEU A 370 1.44 5.01 8.74
N PRO A 371 2.53 5.75 8.46
CA PRO A 371 3.88 5.42 8.90
C PRO A 371 4.10 5.77 10.40
N LEU A 372 3.14 5.43 11.23
CA LEU A 372 3.11 5.71 12.66
C LEU A 372 2.95 4.40 13.44
N ALA A 373 3.53 4.34 14.64
CA ALA A 373 3.41 3.19 15.52
C ALA A 373 1.95 3.02 16.03
N THR A 374 1.62 1.79 16.42
CA THR A 374 0.36 1.49 17.10
C THR A 374 0.27 2.28 18.41
N GLU A 375 -0.93 2.82 18.73
CA GLU A 375 -1.20 3.54 19.98
C GLU A 375 -0.20 4.67 20.26
N SER A 376 0.12 5.45 19.23
CA SER A 376 1.15 6.50 19.32
C SER A 376 0.62 7.93 19.24
N VAL A 377 -0.67 8.13 18.96
CA VAL A 377 -1.29 9.44 18.74
C VAL A 377 -2.51 9.62 19.63
N ASP A 378 -2.66 10.79 20.23
CA ASP A 378 -3.80 11.11 21.10
C ASP A 378 -4.96 11.73 20.34
N ILE A 379 -4.63 12.62 19.39
CA ILE A 379 -5.61 13.35 18.58
C ILE A 379 -5.23 13.27 17.11
N VAL A 380 -6.22 13.04 16.26
CA VAL A 380 -6.12 13.20 14.81
C VAL A 380 -7.11 14.27 14.35
N PHE A 381 -6.62 15.23 13.59
CA PHE A 381 -7.41 16.22 12.86
C PHE A 381 -7.22 15.96 11.35
N SER A 382 -8.32 15.91 10.59
CA SER A 382 -8.23 15.65 9.14
C SER A 382 -9.33 16.44 8.40
N SER A 383 -8.96 17.49 7.69
CA SER A 383 -9.92 18.36 7.01
C SER A 383 -9.88 18.14 5.49
N LEU A 384 -11.00 17.64 4.91
CA LEU A 384 -11.18 17.43 3.47
C LEU A 384 -10.03 16.64 2.80
N ALA A 385 -9.58 15.59 3.47
CA ALA A 385 -8.57 14.66 2.95
C ALA A 385 -9.14 13.26 2.67
N VAL A 386 -10.14 12.81 3.47
CA VAL A 386 -10.65 11.44 3.47
C VAL A 386 -11.35 11.04 2.15
N GLN A 387 -11.85 12.00 1.38
CA GLN A 387 -12.43 11.74 0.04
C GLN A 387 -11.43 11.20 -0.98
N TRP A 388 -10.14 11.27 -0.69
CA TRP A 388 -9.06 10.73 -1.52
C TRP A 388 -8.65 9.32 -1.12
N CYS A 389 -9.21 8.79 -0.03
CA CYS A 389 -9.04 7.41 0.36
C CYS A 389 -9.86 6.50 -0.56
N HIS A 390 -9.24 5.41 -0.99
CA HIS A 390 -9.90 4.41 -1.84
C HIS A 390 -10.88 3.55 -1.06
N LYS A 391 -10.53 3.27 0.22
CA LYS A 391 -11.33 2.43 1.11
C LYS A 391 -11.46 3.07 2.49
N PRO A 392 -12.63 3.56 2.83
CA PRO A 392 -12.88 4.19 4.13
C PRO A 392 -12.54 3.25 5.29
N GLU A 393 -12.74 1.95 5.12
CA GLU A 393 -12.41 0.97 6.14
C GLU A 393 -10.90 0.87 6.42
N TRP A 394 -10.02 1.13 5.44
CA TRP A 394 -8.57 1.14 5.67
C TRP A 394 -8.15 2.37 6.46
N PHE A 395 -8.68 3.53 6.10
CA PHE A 395 -8.52 4.76 6.87
C PHE A 395 -8.98 4.57 8.32
N LEU A 396 -10.18 4.04 8.54
CA LEU A 396 -10.72 3.82 9.89
C LEU A 396 -9.92 2.78 10.69
N ALA A 397 -9.40 1.74 10.03
CA ALA A 397 -8.54 0.75 10.69
C ALA A 397 -7.18 1.32 11.07
N GLU A 398 -6.61 2.20 10.25
CA GLU A 398 -5.38 2.90 10.61
C GLU A 398 -5.61 3.85 11.79
N LEU A 399 -6.73 4.55 11.85
CA LEU A 399 -7.12 5.32 13.03
C LEU A 399 -7.25 4.43 14.27
N ALA A 400 -7.94 3.29 14.15
CA ALA A 400 -8.05 2.31 15.24
C ALA A 400 -6.70 1.81 15.73
N ARG A 401 -5.72 1.69 14.83
CA ARG A 401 -4.36 1.24 15.15
C ARG A 401 -3.52 2.31 15.81
N VAL A 402 -3.49 3.52 15.23
CA VAL A 402 -2.54 4.57 15.68
C VAL A 402 -3.02 5.36 16.89
N LEU A 403 -4.35 5.49 17.08
CA LEU A 403 -4.89 6.17 18.25
C LEU A 403 -4.58 5.38 19.53
N LYS A 404 -4.17 6.08 20.58
CA LYS A 404 -4.10 5.54 21.93
C LYS A 404 -5.50 5.21 22.45
N PRO A 405 -5.68 4.29 23.41
CA PRO A 405 -6.96 4.08 24.09
C PRO A 405 -7.55 5.41 24.61
N GLY A 406 -8.80 5.69 24.25
CA GLY A 406 -9.46 6.98 24.55
C GLY A 406 -9.09 8.14 23.62
N GLY A 407 -8.15 7.94 22.68
CA GLY A 407 -7.79 8.91 21.65
C GLY A 407 -8.92 9.17 20.67
N ARG A 408 -8.89 10.30 19.97
CA ARG A 408 -9.96 10.75 19.09
C ARG A 408 -9.44 11.23 17.75
N CYS A 409 -10.27 11.02 16.71
CA CYS A 409 -10.11 11.66 15.42
C CYS A 409 -11.35 12.51 15.10
N VAL A 410 -11.13 13.73 14.65
CA VAL A 410 -12.18 14.51 13.98
C VAL A 410 -11.77 14.68 12.53
N PHE A 411 -12.72 14.44 11.62
CA PHE A 411 -12.43 14.54 10.19
C PHE A 411 -13.60 15.12 9.40
N THR A 412 -13.29 15.65 8.21
CA THR A 412 -14.31 15.98 7.21
C THR A 412 -14.01 15.31 5.89
N THR A 413 -15.09 14.99 5.18
CA THR A 413 -15.05 14.47 3.81
C THR A 413 -16.20 15.03 3.01
N LEU A 414 -16.22 14.77 1.71
CA LEU A 414 -17.29 15.21 0.82
C LEU A 414 -18.30 14.08 0.58
N GLY A 415 -19.56 14.45 0.54
CA GLY A 415 -20.69 13.56 0.25
C GLY A 415 -21.18 13.66 -1.19
N PRO A 416 -22.13 12.79 -1.58
CA PRO A 416 -22.56 12.57 -2.98
C PRO A 416 -23.19 13.80 -3.65
N ASP A 417 -23.78 14.72 -2.89
CA ASP A 417 -24.43 15.92 -3.43
C ASP A 417 -23.41 17.04 -3.78
N THR A 418 -22.12 16.82 -3.53
CA THR A 418 -21.05 17.78 -3.85
C THR A 418 -20.99 18.04 -5.35
N LEU A 419 -20.98 19.34 -5.73
CA LEU A 419 -20.93 19.83 -7.11
C LEU A 419 -22.04 19.25 -8.01
N ARG A 420 -23.23 19.02 -7.44
CA ARG A 420 -24.37 18.47 -8.17
C ARG A 420 -24.76 19.33 -9.38
N GLU A 421 -24.64 20.65 -9.29
CA GLU A 421 -24.94 21.60 -10.36
C GLU A 421 -23.98 21.38 -11.53
N LEU A 422 -22.67 21.24 -11.24
CA LEU A 422 -21.63 20.99 -12.23
C LEU A 422 -21.82 19.60 -12.88
N ARG A 423 -22.16 18.59 -12.06
CA ARG A 423 -22.41 17.21 -12.54
C ARG A 423 -23.61 17.17 -13.49
N GLN A 424 -24.71 17.86 -13.16
CA GLN A 424 -25.89 17.91 -14.01
C GLN A 424 -25.65 18.71 -15.30
N ALA A 425 -24.87 19.81 -15.22
CA ALA A 425 -24.51 20.59 -16.41
C ALA A 425 -23.66 19.77 -17.40
N TRP A 426 -22.74 18.94 -16.91
CA TRP A 426 -21.99 18.01 -17.73
C TRP A 426 -22.86 16.89 -18.30
N ALA A 427 -23.74 16.31 -17.51
CA ALA A 427 -24.68 15.27 -17.97
C ALA A 427 -25.61 15.73 -19.11
N ALA A 428 -25.83 17.03 -19.24
CA ALA A 428 -26.61 17.60 -20.34
C ALA A 428 -25.87 17.61 -21.71
N VAL A 429 -24.56 17.40 -21.72
CA VAL A 429 -23.73 17.52 -22.94
C VAL A 429 -22.99 16.25 -23.33
N ASP A 430 -22.67 15.39 -22.37
CA ASP A 430 -22.06 14.09 -22.64
C ASP A 430 -22.32 13.08 -21.50
N SER A 431 -21.86 11.84 -21.68
CA SER A 431 -22.02 10.75 -20.70
C SER A 431 -20.76 10.47 -19.89
N TYR A 432 -19.75 11.32 -19.99
CA TYR A 432 -18.51 11.12 -19.26
C TYR A 432 -18.60 11.65 -17.83
N GLN A 433 -17.80 11.08 -16.95
CA GLN A 433 -17.70 11.54 -15.58
C GLN A 433 -16.74 12.73 -15.49
N HIS A 434 -17.25 13.91 -15.14
CA HIS A 434 -16.47 15.15 -15.03
C HIS A 434 -16.27 15.64 -13.60
N VAL A 435 -16.94 15.03 -12.64
CA VAL A 435 -16.83 15.31 -11.20
C VAL A 435 -16.51 14.01 -10.49
N ASN A 436 -15.62 14.04 -9.49
CA ASN A 436 -15.30 12.86 -8.68
C ASN A 436 -16.54 12.32 -7.97
N ASN A 437 -16.60 11.01 -7.77
CA ASN A 437 -17.61 10.38 -6.92
C ASN A 437 -17.19 10.48 -5.45
N PHE A 438 -18.15 10.79 -4.61
CA PHE A 438 -17.96 10.86 -3.16
C PHE A 438 -18.87 9.85 -2.46
N LEU A 439 -18.39 9.31 -1.35
CA LEU A 439 -19.10 8.27 -0.61
C LEU A 439 -20.25 8.85 0.22
N PRO A 440 -21.40 8.18 0.27
CA PRO A 440 -22.47 8.55 1.17
C PRO A 440 -22.15 8.20 2.63
N SER A 441 -22.80 8.88 3.57
CA SER A 441 -22.60 8.67 5.02
C SER A 441 -22.85 7.21 5.44
N GLU A 442 -23.80 6.53 4.81
CA GLU A 442 -24.15 5.13 5.08
C GLU A 442 -22.99 4.18 4.77
N ALA A 443 -22.21 4.48 3.71
CA ALA A 443 -21.02 3.68 3.36
C ALA A 443 -19.90 3.86 4.40
N LEU A 444 -19.75 5.07 4.94
CA LEU A 444 -18.78 5.35 6.01
C LEU A 444 -19.21 4.67 7.33
N ILE A 445 -20.50 4.70 7.68
CA ILE A 445 -21.04 3.99 8.84
C ILE A 445 -20.80 2.50 8.71
N ALA A 446 -21.18 1.90 7.57
CA ALA A 446 -20.96 0.49 7.31
C ALA A 446 -19.47 0.09 7.34
N ALA A 447 -18.57 0.99 6.94
CA ALA A 447 -17.13 0.80 7.08
C ALA A 447 -16.68 0.84 8.55
N GLY A 448 -17.24 1.77 9.35
CA GLY A 448 -16.95 1.89 10.79
C GLY A 448 -17.40 0.67 11.59
N GLU A 449 -18.58 0.14 11.31
CA GLU A 449 -19.12 -1.07 11.97
C GLU A 449 -18.23 -2.32 11.76
N ARG A 450 -17.42 -2.33 10.70
CA ARG A 450 -16.48 -3.43 10.40
C ARG A 450 -15.13 -3.30 11.13
N VAL A 451 -14.84 -2.14 11.73
CA VAL A 451 -13.57 -1.88 12.41
C VAL A 451 -13.78 -1.98 13.93
N ALA A 452 -13.17 -2.99 14.54
CA ALA A 452 -13.26 -3.17 15.98
C ALA A 452 -12.48 -2.09 16.76
N GLY A 453 -12.97 -1.74 17.95
CA GLY A 453 -12.28 -0.86 18.89
C GLY A 453 -12.45 0.63 18.61
N ILE A 454 -13.42 1.01 17.79
CA ILE A 454 -13.77 2.42 17.55
C ILE A 454 -15.28 2.65 17.60
N GLU A 455 -15.66 3.86 17.99
CA GLU A 455 -17.00 4.42 17.80
C GLU A 455 -16.92 5.50 16.73
N LEU A 456 -17.81 5.47 15.72
CA LEU A 456 -17.91 6.46 14.64
C LEU A 456 -19.25 7.19 14.73
N THR A 457 -19.19 8.52 14.76
CA THR A 457 -20.38 9.39 14.66
C THR A 457 -20.23 10.31 13.46
N LEU A 458 -21.31 10.46 12.68
CA LEU A 458 -21.31 11.32 11.49
C LEU A 458 -22.42 12.37 11.58
N SER A 459 -22.17 13.55 11.04
CA SER A 459 -23.15 14.59 10.75
C SER A 459 -22.85 15.21 9.38
N THR A 460 -23.87 15.79 8.72
CA THR A 460 -23.71 16.36 7.39
C THR A 460 -24.14 17.83 7.40
N GLU A 461 -23.32 18.69 6.82
CA GLU A 461 -23.63 20.11 6.63
C GLU A 461 -23.50 20.46 5.13
N ARG A 462 -24.44 21.28 4.62
CA ARG A 462 -24.40 21.76 3.24
C ARG A 462 -23.80 23.15 3.18
N HIS A 463 -22.73 23.30 2.38
CA HIS A 463 -22.09 24.55 2.08
C HIS A 463 -22.36 24.95 0.64
N CYS A 464 -22.74 26.20 0.39
CA CYS A 464 -23.03 26.70 -0.95
C CYS A 464 -22.09 27.86 -1.27
N MET A 465 -21.12 27.61 -2.15
CA MET A 465 -20.22 28.64 -2.68
C MET A 465 -20.91 29.36 -3.85
N GLN A 466 -20.63 30.64 -4.01
CA GLN A 466 -21.27 31.50 -5.02
C GLN A 466 -20.22 32.05 -5.99
N TYR A 467 -20.49 31.93 -7.30
CA TYR A 467 -19.58 32.36 -8.36
C TYR A 467 -20.31 33.31 -9.33
N GLN A 468 -19.57 34.24 -9.91
CA GLN A 468 -20.11 35.08 -10.98
C GLN A 468 -20.20 34.31 -12.30
N ARG A 469 -19.20 33.46 -12.59
CA ARG A 469 -19.10 32.67 -13.81
C ARG A 469 -18.67 31.24 -13.48
N VAL A 470 -19.13 30.28 -14.24
CA VAL A 470 -18.70 28.87 -14.11
C VAL A 470 -17.17 28.72 -14.28
N GLY A 471 -16.57 29.58 -15.14
CA GLY A 471 -15.12 29.61 -15.33
C GLY A 471 -14.33 29.87 -14.06
N ASP A 472 -14.89 30.67 -13.13
CA ASP A 472 -14.25 30.97 -11.86
C ASP A 472 -14.22 29.74 -10.93
N LEU A 473 -15.32 28.95 -10.90
CA LEU A 473 -15.37 27.65 -10.22
C LEU A 473 -14.36 26.67 -10.80
N LEU A 474 -14.32 26.55 -12.14
CA LEU A 474 -13.39 25.60 -12.80
C LEU A 474 -11.93 25.99 -12.55
N ALA A 475 -11.61 27.29 -12.54
CA ALA A 475 -10.28 27.81 -12.23
C ALA A 475 -9.89 27.52 -10.76
N GLU A 476 -10.81 27.69 -9.81
CA GLU A 476 -10.60 27.38 -8.40
C GLU A 476 -10.31 25.87 -8.21
N LEU A 477 -11.16 24.97 -8.75
CA LEU A 477 -10.95 23.52 -8.68
C LEU A 477 -9.60 23.11 -9.27
N LYS A 478 -9.17 23.73 -10.36
CA LYS A 478 -7.86 23.49 -10.97
C LYS A 478 -6.71 23.96 -10.08
N SER A 479 -6.83 25.15 -9.50
CA SER A 479 -5.80 25.75 -8.65
C SER A 479 -5.66 25.02 -7.30
N LEU A 480 -6.72 24.38 -6.81
CA LEU A 480 -6.71 23.48 -5.65
C LEU A 480 -6.07 22.12 -5.95
N GLY A 481 -5.82 21.78 -7.22
CA GLY A 481 -5.41 20.44 -7.59
C GLY A 481 -6.55 19.39 -7.48
N ALA A 482 -7.79 19.83 -7.19
CA ALA A 482 -8.96 18.97 -6.95
C ALA A 482 -9.84 18.81 -8.20
N HIS A 483 -9.27 18.97 -9.40
CA HIS A 483 -9.97 18.74 -10.66
C HIS A 483 -10.31 17.26 -10.86
N ASN A 484 -11.15 16.96 -11.87
CA ASN A 484 -11.49 15.57 -12.20
C ASN A 484 -10.24 14.76 -12.56
N MET A 485 -9.91 13.78 -11.72
CA MET A 485 -8.79 12.86 -11.89
C MET A 485 -9.23 11.44 -12.28
N ASN A 486 -10.53 11.24 -12.59
CA ASN A 486 -11.06 9.94 -12.98
C ASN A 486 -10.44 9.44 -14.30
N ARG A 487 -10.13 8.14 -14.36
CA ARG A 487 -9.53 7.48 -15.54
C ARG A 487 -10.46 7.41 -16.75
N ARG A 488 -11.78 7.53 -16.56
CA ARG A 488 -12.82 7.50 -17.64
C ARG A 488 -13.05 8.86 -18.33
N ARG A 489 -12.16 9.82 -18.16
CA ARG A 489 -12.24 11.07 -18.94
C ARG A 489 -11.90 10.81 -20.42
N PRO A 490 -12.48 11.58 -21.38
CA PRO A 490 -12.15 11.45 -22.78
C PRO A 490 -10.65 11.59 -23.02
N ALA A 491 -10.06 10.69 -23.82
CA ALA A 491 -8.70 10.85 -24.30
C ALA A 491 -8.71 11.94 -25.39
N GLY A 492 -8.21 13.13 -25.08
CA GLY A 492 -8.08 14.22 -26.03
C GLY A 492 -8.53 15.59 -25.51
N LEU A 493 -8.37 16.61 -26.36
CA LEU A 493 -8.83 17.96 -26.05
C LEU A 493 -10.36 18.03 -26.16
N MET A 494 -10.99 18.54 -25.12
CA MET A 494 -12.43 18.80 -25.11
C MET A 494 -12.83 19.74 -26.22
N SER A 495 -13.94 19.45 -26.94
CA SER A 495 -14.42 20.34 -27.98
C SER A 495 -14.94 21.66 -27.39
N ARG A 496 -14.71 22.77 -28.09
CA ARG A 496 -15.28 24.06 -27.69
C ARG A 496 -16.79 24.02 -27.57
N LYS A 497 -17.47 23.23 -28.43
CA LYS A 497 -18.92 23.06 -28.45
C LYS A 497 -19.41 22.38 -27.17
N THR A 498 -18.74 21.31 -26.71
CA THR A 498 -19.07 20.58 -25.48
C THR A 498 -18.92 21.49 -24.26
N LEU A 499 -17.79 22.23 -24.18
CA LEU A 499 -17.58 23.18 -23.09
C LEU A 499 -18.64 24.29 -23.08
N GLN A 500 -18.98 24.90 -24.21
CA GLN A 500 -20.02 25.91 -24.31
C GLN A 500 -21.40 25.38 -23.91
N GLY A 501 -21.74 24.16 -24.30
CA GLY A 501 -22.99 23.51 -23.91
C GLY A 501 -23.08 23.32 -22.40
N MET A 502 -22.02 22.87 -21.74
CA MET A 502 -21.98 22.74 -20.28
C MET A 502 -22.11 24.11 -19.59
N LEU A 503 -21.37 25.13 -20.04
CA LEU A 503 -21.47 26.47 -19.50
C LEU A 503 -22.91 27.01 -19.59
N GLN A 504 -23.57 26.81 -20.74
CA GLN A 504 -24.97 27.19 -20.94
C GLN A 504 -25.91 26.40 -20.03
N ALA A 505 -25.71 25.10 -19.87
CA ALA A 505 -26.52 24.25 -18.98
C ALA A 505 -26.38 24.70 -17.51
N TYR A 506 -25.17 25.09 -17.08
CA TYR A 506 -24.96 25.58 -15.72
C TYR A 506 -25.65 26.92 -15.44
N GLU A 507 -25.85 27.77 -16.46
CA GLU A 507 -26.56 29.06 -16.31
C GLU A 507 -28.03 28.89 -15.82
N SER A 508 -28.66 27.74 -16.03
CA SER A 508 -29.98 27.44 -15.49
C SER A 508 -30.05 27.43 -13.96
N TRP A 509 -28.91 27.30 -13.28
CA TRP A 509 -28.77 27.35 -11.82
C TRP A 509 -28.57 28.76 -11.27
N ARG A 510 -28.54 29.81 -12.11
CA ARG A 510 -28.33 31.19 -11.66
C ARG A 510 -29.47 31.70 -10.79
N VAL A 511 -29.11 32.13 -9.58
CA VAL A 511 -30.04 32.75 -8.61
C VAL A 511 -29.46 34.07 -8.15
N ASP A 512 -30.22 35.13 -8.17
CA ASP A 512 -29.82 36.47 -7.76
C ASP A 512 -28.47 36.96 -8.40
N GLY A 513 -28.27 36.62 -9.66
CA GLY A 513 -27.08 36.99 -10.42
C GLY A 513 -25.83 36.13 -10.15
N LEU A 514 -25.90 35.14 -9.27
CA LEU A 514 -24.81 34.25 -8.88
C LEU A 514 -25.09 32.80 -9.23
N LEU A 515 -24.05 32.04 -9.44
CA LEU A 515 -24.08 30.61 -9.72
C LEU A 515 -23.69 29.82 -8.47
N PRO A 516 -24.57 28.96 -7.94
CA PRO A 516 -24.25 28.15 -6.77
C PRO A 516 -23.34 26.97 -7.12
N ALA A 517 -22.44 26.60 -6.23
CA ALA A 517 -21.77 25.31 -6.22
C ALA A 517 -21.96 24.69 -4.84
N THR A 518 -22.72 23.62 -4.79
CA THR A 518 -23.07 22.94 -3.54
C THR A 518 -21.95 21.99 -3.15
N TYR A 519 -21.56 22.03 -1.88
CA TYR A 519 -20.67 21.06 -1.24
C TYR A 519 -21.40 20.41 -0.06
N ASP A 520 -21.50 19.11 -0.13
CA ASP A 520 -22.09 18.26 0.90
C ASP A 520 -20.95 17.78 1.79
N VAL A 521 -20.80 18.35 2.99
CA VAL A 521 -19.66 18.08 3.87
C VAL A 521 -20.10 17.17 5.01
N ILE A 522 -19.50 16.01 5.09
CA ILE A 522 -19.69 15.03 6.16
C ILE A 522 -18.62 15.29 7.23
N PHE A 523 -19.05 15.57 8.46
CA PHE A 523 -18.21 15.66 9.65
C PHE A 523 -18.25 14.34 10.38
N GLY A 524 -17.07 13.79 10.70
CA GLY A 524 -16.93 12.53 11.40
C GLY A 524 -16.11 12.68 12.69
N GLU A 525 -16.55 11.97 13.72
CA GLU A 525 -15.81 11.78 14.96
C GLU A 525 -15.57 10.30 15.18
N VAL A 526 -14.31 9.91 15.37
CA VAL A 526 -13.89 8.57 15.75
C VAL A 526 -13.31 8.61 17.15
N LYS A 527 -13.79 7.74 18.03
CA LYS A 527 -13.24 7.53 19.36
C LYS A 527 -12.68 6.11 19.45
N LYS A 528 -11.44 5.97 19.91
CA LYS A 528 -10.83 4.68 20.26
C LYS A 528 -11.39 4.22 21.61
N ILE A 529 -11.95 3.00 21.65
CA ILE A 529 -12.51 2.35 22.85
C ILE A 529 -11.38 1.69 23.64
#